data_74d634e50e1bcafcd0c31a3f651042c7
#
_entry.id   74d634e50e1bcafcd0c31a3f651042c7
#
_cell.length_a   1.000
_cell.length_b   1.000
_cell.length_c   1.000
_cell.angle_alpha   90.00
_cell.angle_beta   90.00
_cell.angle_gamma   90.00
#
_symmetry.space_group_name_H-M   'P 1'
#
loop_
_entity.id
_entity.type
_entity.pdbx_description
1 polymer ?
#
loop_
_entity_poly.entity_id
_entity_poly.type
_entity_poly.pdbx_seq_one_letter_code
_entity_poly.pdbx_strand_id
1 'polypeptide(L)'
;MTELLPAKATFAPGESIVVEARGVDGAVRLVHLDRVVAEASPDGGVVSFAPQPEGGYGIDADGASTAVDVLADPLTRPRYGFVSHYEAGRATDGVAENVRRFHLNAVQFYDWMYRHAKLMPPTEEFDDALGQRVSLATVRRLVAAVSEAGSLPMAYAAVYAVGKEAWPEWKADGLFRRDGSPWMLGDFLWNVDPTSERWLAHFTADLRSTLEVGFAGFHLDQYGSPKWAQRADGTLVDLVEAFPALIDRVAADVPESRNIFNNVNDFPTFATVGANQALTYIEVWAPHTTLAHLAELVTKARLLGPDRPVILAAYLSAYQGDEAAALQAEKLQLATVFSHGGTVLLHGEEAAVLTEAYYVTHKEIAPETQDAARRYFDLAVRYGDLLFAADDVTRTHLGGENEEVRIEAPSPVATDAQAGALWGRVLRVPDGLLVSLIDLSAQANDTWDAPKIRATPIEGVRVSILRRGEVAPRLAIASPDAPQLAALTPERSERYDTVTLPAFDTWALVLIRDGAA
;
A
#
# COMPACT_ATOMS: atom_id res chain seq x y z
N MET A 1 25.53 2.24 -13.51
CA MET A 1 24.47 2.55 -12.51
C MET A 1 24.77 1.73 -11.28
N THR A 2 24.85 2.35 -10.11
CA THR A 2 24.98 1.67 -8.82
C THR A 2 23.61 1.40 -8.26
N GLU A 3 23.33 0.15 -7.89
CA GLU A 3 22.02 -0.25 -7.35
C GLU A 3 22.19 -1.34 -6.29
N LEU A 4 21.39 -1.25 -5.23
CA LEU A 4 21.16 -2.31 -4.27
C LEU A 4 19.72 -2.82 -4.48
N LEU A 5 19.57 -4.10 -4.83
CA LEU A 5 18.28 -4.72 -5.05
C LEU A 5 18.13 -5.95 -4.13
N PRO A 6 17.21 -5.92 -3.16
CA PRO A 6 16.93 -7.08 -2.33
C PRO A 6 16.53 -8.30 -3.16
N ALA A 7 16.96 -9.49 -2.76
CA ALA A 7 16.58 -10.73 -3.44
C ALA A 7 15.09 -11.05 -3.28
N LYS A 8 14.45 -10.50 -2.24
CA LYS A 8 13.02 -10.67 -1.94
C LYS A 8 12.39 -9.36 -1.49
N ALA A 9 11.09 -9.21 -1.72
CA ALA A 9 10.29 -8.09 -1.23
C ALA A 9 10.19 -8.07 0.31
N THR A 10 10.22 -9.26 0.95
CA THR A 10 10.18 -9.44 2.40
C THR A 10 10.96 -10.69 2.78
N PHE A 11 11.67 -10.64 3.90
CA PHE A 11 12.39 -11.78 4.48
C PHE A 11 11.69 -12.27 5.73
N ALA A 12 11.71 -13.59 5.98
CA ALA A 12 11.20 -14.15 7.21
C ALA A 12 12.23 -14.07 8.35
N PRO A 13 11.82 -14.01 9.63
CA PRO A 13 12.71 -14.19 10.76
C PRO A 13 13.46 -15.52 10.65
N GLY A 14 14.79 -15.48 10.86
CA GLY A 14 15.66 -16.64 10.68
C GLY A 14 16.20 -16.85 9.27
N GLU A 15 15.75 -16.08 8.29
CA GLU A 15 16.25 -16.06 6.93
C GLU A 15 17.41 -15.05 6.77
N SER A 16 18.47 -15.42 6.03
CA SER A 16 19.54 -14.50 5.67
C SER A 16 19.05 -13.46 4.69
N ILE A 17 19.41 -12.19 4.90
CA ILE A 17 19.07 -11.08 4.01
C ILE A 17 20.07 -11.07 2.86
N VAL A 18 19.61 -11.29 1.64
CA VAL A 18 20.44 -11.33 0.42
C VAL A 18 20.07 -10.14 -0.47
N VAL A 19 21.12 -9.45 -0.98
CA VAL A 19 21.00 -8.23 -1.78
C VAL A 19 21.93 -8.31 -2.99
N GLU A 20 21.42 -8.09 -4.18
CA GLU A 20 22.22 -7.85 -5.37
C GLU A 20 22.87 -6.46 -5.26
N ALA A 21 24.20 -6.39 -5.40
CA ALA A 21 24.99 -5.17 -5.30
C ALA A 21 25.57 -4.81 -6.69
N ARG A 22 24.69 -4.25 -7.54
CA ARG A 22 25.04 -3.94 -8.94
C ARG A 22 25.94 -2.70 -8.99
N GLY A 23 27.18 -2.84 -9.47
CA GLY A 23 28.15 -1.75 -9.56
C GLY A 23 28.58 -1.14 -8.21
N VAL A 24 28.46 -1.90 -7.14
CA VAL A 24 28.91 -1.54 -5.77
C VAL A 24 30.11 -2.38 -5.43
N ASP A 25 31.26 -1.75 -5.19
CA ASP A 25 32.53 -2.41 -4.83
C ASP A 25 32.89 -2.23 -3.34
N GLY A 26 32.28 -1.27 -2.67
CA GLY A 26 32.55 -0.91 -1.27
C GLY A 26 31.75 -1.73 -0.26
N ALA A 27 32.00 -1.47 1.02
CA ALA A 27 31.24 -2.08 2.11
C ALA A 27 29.77 -1.66 2.07
N VAL A 28 28.86 -2.62 2.28
CA VAL A 28 27.43 -2.43 2.39
C VAL A 28 27.03 -2.59 3.85
N ARG A 29 26.29 -1.64 4.37
CA ARG A 29 25.84 -1.60 5.77
C ARG A 29 24.36 -1.91 5.87
N LEU A 30 24.01 -2.79 6.82
CA LEU A 30 22.65 -3.02 7.26
C LEU A 30 22.40 -2.15 8.49
N VAL A 31 21.35 -1.33 8.44
CA VAL A 31 21.09 -0.29 9.43
C VAL A 31 19.67 -0.43 9.99
N HIS A 32 19.52 -0.53 11.30
CA HIS A 32 18.23 -0.44 11.98
C HIS A 32 18.11 0.93 12.65
N LEU A 33 17.17 1.74 12.16
CA LEU A 33 17.02 3.17 12.53
C LEU A 33 18.33 3.95 12.29
N ASP A 34 19.06 4.32 13.34
CA ASP A 34 20.34 5.05 13.31
C ASP A 34 21.55 4.16 13.64
N ARG A 35 21.35 2.85 13.83
CA ARG A 35 22.40 1.92 14.25
C ARG A 35 22.80 0.97 13.13
N VAL A 36 24.07 0.95 12.76
CA VAL A 36 24.63 -0.11 11.92
C VAL A 36 24.61 -1.43 12.70
N VAL A 37 23.89 -2.42 12.20
CA VAL A 37 23.74 -3.74 12.83
C VAL A 37 24.62 -4.79 12.19
N ALA A 38 25.01 -4.61 10.92
CA ALA A 38 25.96 -5.45 10.21
C ALA A 38 26.63 -4.68 9.07
N GLU A 39 27.81 -5.15 8.67
CA GLU A 39 28.54 -4.66 7.50
C GLU A 39 29.13 -5.84 6.75
N ALA A 40 29.06 -5.84 5.42
CA ALA A 40 29.62 -6.89 4.56
C ALA A 40 30.05 -6.29 3.22
N SER A 41 31.01 -6.94 2.56
CA SER A 41 31.42 -6.57 1.20
C SER A 41 30.77 -7.48 0.17
N PRO A 42 30.49 -7.00 -1.05
CA PRO A 42 29.98 -7.83 -2.13
C PRO A 42 30.95 -8.97 -2.49
N ASP A 43 30.41 -10.15 -2.69
CA ASP A 43 31.10 -11.30 -3.27
C ASP A 43 30.32 -11.75 -4.52
N GLY A 44 30.96 -11.68 -5.69
CA GLY A 44 30.29 -11.97 -6.96
C GLY A 44 29.08 -11.07 -7.26
N GLY A 45 29.05 -9.81 -6.75
CA GLY A 45 27.94 -8.88 -6.93
C GLY A 45 26.76 -9.12 -5.99
N VAL A 46 26.93 -9.93 -4.94
CA VAL A 46 25.89 -10.23 -3.94
C VAL A 46 26.42 -9.95 -2.54
N VAL A 47 25.58 -9.38 -1.69
CA VAL A 47 25.83 -9.20 -0.26
C VAL A 47 24.85 -10.04 0.53
N SER A 48 25.33 -10.71 1.59
CA SER A 48 24.50 -11.49 2.48
C SER A 48 24.72 -11.07 3.93
N PHE A 49 23.64 -10.85 4.67
CA PHE A 49 23.66 -10.60 6.10
C PHE A 49 23.01 -11.75 6.85
N ALA A 50 23.48 -12.00 8.06
CA ALA A 50 22.87 -12.98 8.96
C ALA A 50 21.40 -12.59 9.25
N PRO A 51 20.56 -13.57 9.63
CA PRO A 51 19.18 -13.31 10.02
C PRO A 51 19.05 -12.21 11.07
N GLN A 52 18.02 -11.40 10.93
CA GLN A 52 17.71 -10.28 11.82
C GLN A 52 16.36 -10.51 12.52
N PRO A 53 16.10 -9.85 13.65
CA PRO A 53 14.77 -9.74 14.25
C PRO A 53 13.76 -9.09 13.30
N GLU A 54 12.47 -9.23 13.58
CA GLU A 54 11.43 -8.47 12.86
C GLU A 54 11.70 -6.97 12.96
N GLY A 55 11.53 -6.27 11.84
CA GLY A 55 11.76 -4.84 11.73
C GLY A 55 12.05 -4.38 10.31
N GLY A 56 12.09 -3.05 10.15
CA GLY A 56 12.52 -2.37 8.93
C GLY A 56 14.00 -2.01 8.99
N TYR A 57 14.73 -2.32 7.91
CA TYR A 57 16.18 -2.09 7.84
C TYR A 57 16.53 -1.31 6.58
N GLY A 58 17.42 -0.33 6.72
CA GLY A 58 18.10 0.29 5.59
C GLY A 58 19.32 -0.52 5.16
N ILE A 59 19.58 -0.50 3.86
CA ILE A 59 20.81 -1.07 3.28
C ILE A 59 21.51 0.04 2.53
N ASP A 60 22.70 0.41 2.99
CA ASP A 60 23.42 1.58 2.53
C ASP A 60 24.83 1.22 2.02
N ALA A 61 25.19 1.76 0.86
CA ALA A 61 26.53 1.77 0.30
C ALA A 61 26.84 3.15 -0.30
N ASP A 62 28.10 3.38 -0.69
CA ASP A 62 28.46 4.63 -1.37
C ASP A 62 27.69 4.74 -2.70
N GLY A 63 26.84 5.75 -2.81
CA GLY A 63 26.04 6.06 -4.01
C GLY A 63 24.82 5.18 -4.25
N ALA A 64 24.46 4.27 -3.32
CA ALA A 64 23.23 3.46 -3.41
C ALA A 64 22.61 3.22 -2.03
N SER A 65 21.29 3.22 -1.98
CA SER A 65 20.51 2.89 -0.79
C SER A 65 19.24 2.16 -1.17
N THR A 66 18.79 1.24 -0.32
CA THR A 66 17.49 0.57 -0.37
C THR A 66 17.05 0.18 1.04
N ALA A 67 16.00 -0.60 1.16
CA ALA A 67 15.50 -1.10 2.43
C ALA A 67 15.08 -2.57 2.34
N VAL A 68 14.85 -3.21 3.48
CA VAL A 68 14.23 -4.53 3.59
C VAL A 68 13.39 -4.61 4.85
N ASP A 69 12.28 -5.35 4.79
CA ASP A 69 11.52 -5.79 5.95
C ASP A 69 11.88 -7.23 6.31
N VAL A 70 11.97 -7.50 7.61
CA VAL A 70 11.94 -8.84 8.17
C VAL A 70 10.62 -8.99 8.92
N LEU A 71 9.72 -9.83 8.41
CA LEU A 71 8.35 -10.00 8.93
C LEU A 71 7.98 -11.47 9.00
N ALA A 72 7.37 -11.91 10.12
CA ALA A 72 6.81 -13.26 10.23
C ALA A 72 5.57 -13.42 9.35
N ASP A 73 4.77 -12.37 9.23
CA ASP A 73 3.64 -12.29 8.30
C ASP A 73 3.81 -11.04 7.42
N PRO A 74 4.03 -11.18 6.10
CA PRO A 74 4.18 -10.06 5.18
C PRO A 74 2.99 -9.08 5.20
N LEU A 75 1.78 -9.56 5.48
CA LEU A 75 0.57 -8.73 5.50
C LEU A 75 0.42 -7.87 6.76
N THR A 76 1.34 -7.93 7.72
CA THR A 76 1.37 -6.97 8.85
C THR A 76 1.83 -5.59 8.43
N ARG A 77 2.61 -5.51 7.32
CA ARG A 77 3.02 -4.26 6.66
C ARG A 77 2.90 -4.44 5.15
N PRO A 78 1.65 -4.48 4.62
CA PRO A 78 1.41 -4.83 3.23
C PRO A 78 1.90 -3.74 2.28
N ARG A 79 2.47 -4.15 1.16
CA ARG A 79 2.71 -3.32 -0.03
C ARG A 79 2.14 -4.10 -1.19
N TYR A 80 1.06 -3.59 -1.74
CA TYR A 80 0.22 -4.32 -2.66
C TYR A 80 0.47 -3.88 -4.10
N GLY A 81 0.78 -4.83 -4.95
CA GLY A 81 0.97 -4.61 -6.38
C GLY A 81 -0.06 -5.33 -7.23
N PHE A 82 0.09 -5.26 -8.56
CA PHE A 82 -0.80 -5.90 -9.50
C PHE A 82 -0.07 -6.52 -10.69
N VAL A 83 -0.71 -7.54 -11.28
CA VAL A 83 -0.43 -8.12 -12.61
C VAL A 83 -1.75 -8.27 -13.33
N SER A 84 -1.81 -7.93 -14.62
CA SER A 84 -3.04 -7.93 -15.44
C SER A 84 -2.86 -8.46 -16.87
N HIS A 85 -1.64 -8.81 -17.29
CA HIS A 85 -1.37 -9.36 -18.62
C HIS A 85 -0.80 -10.78 -18.55
N TYR A 86 -1.38 -11.70 -19.31
CA TYR A 86 -1.10 -13.14 -19.19
C TYR A 86 -0.91 -13.82 -20.55
N GLU A 87 -0.41 -13.13 -21.58
CA GLU A 87 -0.22 -13.67 -22.90
C GLU A 87 0.75 -14.86 -22.89
N ALA A 88 0.53 -15.81 -23.79
CA ALA A 88 1.38 -16.99 -23.92
C ALA A 88 2.84 -16.60 -24.23
N GLY A 89 3.78 -17.16 -23.46
CA GLY A 89 5.20 -16.91 -23.66
C GLY A 89 5.74 -15.62 -23.04
N ARG A 90 4.92 -14.82 -22.36
CA ARG A 90 5.36 -13.62 -21.65
C ARG A 90 6.50 -13.94 -20.67
N ALA A 91 7.55 -13.10 -20.63
CA ALA A 91 8.61 -13.15 -19.63
C ALA A 91 8.09 -12.78 -18.22
N THR A 92 8.73 -13.26 -17.18
CA THR A 92 8.32 -13.04 -15.78
C THR A 92 9.35 -12.24 -14.96
N ASP A 93 10.58 -12.13 -15.48
CA ASP A 93 11.71 -11.55 -14.74
C ASP A 93 11.49 -10.08 -14.42
N GLY A 94 10.92 -9.30 -15.35
CA GLY A 94 10.63 -7.89 -15.14
C GLY A 94 9.61 -7.66 -14.03
N VAL A 95 8.56 -8.50 -13.95
CA VAL A 95 7.57 -8.47 -12.87
C VAL A 95 8.23 -8.81 -11.53
N ALA A 96 9.03 -9.87 -11.47
CA ALA A 96 9.74 -10.28 -10.26
C ALA A 96 10.74 -9.20 -9.79
N GLU A 97 11.42 -8.53 -10.72
CA GLU A 97 12.32 -7.43 -10.40
C GLU A 97 11.55 -6.21 -9.84
N ASN A 98 10.41 -5.86 -10.44
CA ASN A 98 9.55 -4.77 -9.97
C ASN A 98 8.98 -5.06 -8.57
N VAL A 99 8.56 -6.29 -8.31
CA VAL A 99 8.14 -6.77 -6.98
C VAL A 99 9.21 -6.51 -5.93
N ARG A 100 10.47 -6.84 -6.23
CA ARG A 100 11.60 -6.61 -5.33
C ARG A 100 11.96 -5.13 -5.16
N ARG A 101 11.89 -4.33 -6.24
CA ARG A 101 12.20 -2.89 -6.24
C ARG A 101 11.25 -2.06 -5.40
N PHE A 102 9.97 -2.36 -5.48
CA PHE A 102 8.92 -1.67 -4.72
C PHE A 102 8.54 -2.40 -3.43
N HIS A 103 9.28 -3.46 -3.07
CA HIS A 103 9.01 -4.29 -1.88
C HIS A 103 7.55 -4.78 -1.83
N LEU A 104 6.95 -5.09 -2.98
CA LEU A 104 5.56 -5.53 -3.07
C LEU A 104 5.43 -6.94 -2.47
N ASN A 105 4.94 -7.04 -1.26
CA ASN A 105 4.85 -8.30 -0.54
C ASN A 105 3.50 -9.02 -0.68
N ALA A 106 2.60 -8.44 -1.46
CA ALA A 106 1.43 -9.11 -2.03
C ALA A 106 1.14 -8.53 -3.42
N VAL A 107 0.65 -9.36 -4.36
CA VAL A 107 0.36 -8.97 -5.74
C VAL A 107 -0.99 -9.53 -6.16
N GLN A 108 -1.88 -8.65 -6.56
CA GLN A 108 -3.17 -9.00 -7.15
C GLN A 108 -3.01 -9.45 -8.59
N PHE A 109 -3.49 -10.63 -8.89
CA PHE A 109 -3.64 -11.13 -10.25
C PHE A 109 -5.03 -10.75 -10.75
N TYR A 110 -5.11 -9.61 -11.43
CA TYR A 110 -6.37 -9.01 -11.89
C TYR A 110 -6.87 -9.74 -13.14
N ASP A 111 -8.17 -10.11 -13.17
CA ASP A 111 -8.85 -10.77 -14.30
C ASP A 111 -8.09 -11.96 -14.92
N TRP A 112 -7.37 -12.73 -14.10
CA TRP A 112 -6.62 -13.92 -14.50
C TRP A 112 -7.52 -15.11 -14.87
N MET A 113 -8.79 -15.09 -14.43
CA MET A 113 -9.72 -16.21 -14.44
C MET A 113 -10.52 -16.31 -15.75
N TYR A 114 -11.13 -17.50 -15.96
CA TYR A 114 -11.95 -17.74 -17.17
C TYR A 114 -13.26 -16.94 -17.15
N ARG A 115 -14.05 -17.07 -16.07
CA ARG A 115 -15.34 -16.37 -15.85
C ARG A 115 -15.55 -16.12 -14.36
N HIS A 116 -16.39 -15.16 -14.04
CA HIS A 116 -16.68 -14.80 -12.64
C HIS A 116 -17.40 -15.92 -11.86
N ALA A 117 -18.20 -16.76 -12.52
CA ALA A 117 -18.84 -17.92 -11.90
C ALA A 117 -18.15 -19.25 -12.23
N LYS A 118 -16.95 -19.21 -12.76
CA LYS A 118 -16.12 -20.38 -13.07
C LYS A 118 -14.68 -19.92 -13.25
N LEU A 119 -13.94 -19.81 -12.16
CA LEU A 119 -12.59 -19.23 -12.17
C LEU A 119 -11.60 -20.06 -13.00
N MET A 120 -11.57 -21.37 -12.78
CA MET A 120 -10.67 -22.26 -13.53
C MET A 120 -11.12 -22.47 -14.97
N PRO A 121 -10.23 -22.25 -15.95
CA PRO A 121 -10.55 -22.40 -17.36
C PRO A 121 -10.65 -23.86 -17.80
N PRO A 122 -11.43 -24.15 -18.87
CA PRO A 122 -11.51 -25.50 -19.44
C PRO A 122 -10.29 -25.88 -20.29
N THR A 123 -9.45 -24.92 -20.65
CA THR A 123 -8.27 -25.08 -21.53
C THR A 123 -7.11 -24.22 -21.03
N GLU A 124 -5.88 -24.57 -21.42
CA GLU A 124 -4.67 -23.80 -21.04
C GLU A 124 -4.65 -22.38 -21.61
N GLU A 125 -5.25 -22.17 -22.77
CA GLU A 125 -5.42 -20.84 -23.36
C GLU A 125 -6.90 -20.54 -23.55
N PHE A 126 -7.32 -19.35 -23.16
CA PHE A 126 -8.72 -18.93 -23.22
C PHE A 126 -8.82 -17.40 -23.35
N ASP A 127 -10.01 -16.93 -23.68
CA ASP A 127 -10.35 -15.51 -23.55
C ASP A 127 -11.12 -15.32 -22.26
N ASP A 128 -10.73 -14.31 -21.46
CA ASP A 128 -11.43 -13.95 -20.23
C ASP A 128 -12.84 -13.39 -20.49
N ALA A 129 -13.51 -12.89 -19.44
CA ALA A 129 -14.86 -12.33 -19.56
C ALA A 129 -14.91 -11.03 -20.39
N LEU A 130 -13.80 -10.33 -20.55
CA LEU A 130 -13.67 -9.07 -21.27
C LEU A 130 -12.97 -9.22 -22.63
N GLY A 131 -12.62 -10.44 -23.01
CA GLY A 131 -12.03 -10.78 -24.31
C GLY A 131 -10.50 -10.67 -24.34
N GLN A 132 -9.83 -10.57 -23.20
CA GLN A 132 -8.37 -10.61 -23.11
C GLN A 132 -7.89 -12.06 -23.26
N ARG A 133 -6.81 -12.25 -24.05
CA ARG A 133 -6.21 -13.56 -24.22
C ARG A 133 -5.35 -13.92 -23.01
N VAL A 134 -5.67 -15.03 -22.35
CA VAL A 134 -5.00 -15.53 -21.15
C VAL A 134 -4.41 -16.91 -21.39
N SER A 135 -3.18 -17.13 -20.93
CA SER A 135 -2.50 -18.43 -20.84
C SER A 135 -2.35 -18.83 -19.37
N LEU A 136 -3.01 -19.91 -18.95
CA LEU A 136 -2.90 -20.43 -17.59
C LEU A 136 -1.45 -20.83 -17.25
N ALA A 137 -0.69 -21.31 -18.23
CA ALA A 137 0.73 -21.60 -18.07
C ALA A 137 1.54 -20.33 -17.75
N THR A 138 1.20 -19.17 -18.33
CA THR A 138 1.82 -17.89 -17.99
C THR A 138 1.39 -17.43 -16.60
N VAL A 139 0.11 -17.56 -16.23
CA VAL A 139 -0.35 -17.28 -14.86
C VAL A 139 0.45 -18.08 -13.84
N ARG A 140 0.60 -19.40 -14.02
CA ARG A 140 1.40 -20.24 -13.10
C ARG A 140 2.86 -19.81 -12.99
N ARG A 141 3.51 -19.42 -14.10
CA ARG A 141 4.89 -18.92 -14.09
C ARG A 141 5.02 -17.59 -13.35
N LEU A 142 4.07 -16.67 -13.54
CA LEU A 142 4.03 -15.40 -12.82
C LEU A 142 3.76 -15.60 -11.31
N VAL A 143 2.85 -16.51 -10.96
CA VAL A 143 2.60 -16.90 -9.56
C VAL A 143 3.87 -17.42 -8.91
N ALA A 144 4.61 -18.33 -9.59
CA ALA A 144 5.87 -18.85 -9.08
C ALA A 144 6.93 -17.74 -8.93
N ALA A 145 7.11 -16.89 -9.96
CA ALA A 145 8.09 -15.81 -9.95
C ALA A 145 7.81 -14.76 -8.84
N VAL A 146 6.54 -14.39 -8.63
CA VAL A 146 6.09 -13.50 -7.55
C VAL A 146 6.37 -14.14 -6.18
N SER A 147 6.08 -15.44 -6.01
CA SER A 147 6.35 -16.16 -4.77
C SER A 147 7.84 -16.27 -4.48
N GLU A 148 8.68 -16.56 -5.48
CA GLU A 148 10.14 -16.62 -5.37
C GLU A 148 10.74 -15.24 -5.04
N ALA A 149 10.12 -14.16 -5.53
CA ALA A 149 10.45 -12.79 -5.17
C ALA A 149 10.02 -12.38 -3.75
N GLY A 150 9.49 -13.30 -2.93
CA GLY A 150 9.09 -13.05 -1.54
C GLY A 150 7.77 -12.31 -1.39
N SER A 151 6.84 -12.52 -2.31
CA SER A 151 5.52 -11.87 -2.33
C SER A 151 4.39 -12.91 -2.39
N LEU A 152 3.20 -12.54 -1.92
CA LEU A 152 2.01 -13.38 -1.91
C LEU A 152 1.17 -13.12 -3.17
N PRO A 153 1.04 -14.08 -4.10
CA PRO A 153 0.15 -13.96 -5.24
C PRO A 153 -1.31 -14.11 -4.80
N MET A 154 -2.13 -13.09 -5.05
CA MET A 154 -3.53 -13.01 -4.65
C MET A 154 -4.44 -13.10 -5.87
N ALA A 155 -5.28 -14.13 -5.94
CA ALA A 155 -6.22 -14.30 -7.04
C ALA A 155 -7.40 -13.32 -6.92
N TYR A 156 -7.69 -12.55 -7.95
CA TYR A 156 -8.92 -11.76 -8.03
C TYR A 156 -10.14 -12.68 -8.14
N ALA A 157 -11.19 -12.37 -7.40
CA ALA A 157 -12.49 -13.03 -7.50
C ALA A 157 -13.63 -12.08 -7.10
N ALA A 158 -14.61 -11.90 -7.99
CA ALA A 158 -15.80 -11.13 -7.69
C ALA A 158 -16.78 -11.94 -6.83
N VAL A 159 -17.14 -11.41 -5.65
CA VAL A 159 -17.86 -12.19 -4.62
C VAL A 159 -19.31 -12.51 -4.94
N TYR A 160 -19.93 -11.83 -5.92
CA TYR A 160 -21.37 -11.91 -6.18
C TYR A 160 -21.75 -11.61 -7.62
N ALA A 161 -20.89 -11.94 -8.57
CA ALA A 161 -21.12 -11.65 -9.97
C ALA A 161 -21.10 -12.89 -10.86
N VAL A 162 -22.03 -12.93 -11.81
CA VAL A 162 -22.09 -13.96 -12.85
C VAL A 162 -22.21 -13.30 -14.24
N GLY A 163 -21.51 -13.86 -15.22
CA GLY A 163 -21.61 -13.42 -16.61
C GLY A 163 -22.94 -13.80 -17.27
N LYS A 164 -23.16 -13.27 -18.48
CA LYS A 164 -24.38 -13.47 -19.25
C LYS A 164 -24.69 -14.95 -19.50
N GLU A 165 -23.65 -15.75 -19.72
CA GLU A 165 -23.76 -17.19 -20.01
C GLU A 165 -24.21 -17.99 -18.80
N ALA A 166 -23.84 -17.57 -17.58
CA ALA A 166 -24.21 -18.24 -16.32
C ALA A 166 -25.50 -17.71 -15.71
N TRP A 167 -25.95 -16.50 -16.09
CA TRP A 167 -27.14 -15.87 -15.50
C TRP A 167 -28.41 -16.73 -15.52
N PRO A 168 -28.75 -17.47 -16.60
CA PRO A 168 -29.94 -18.33 -16.59
C PRO A 168 -29.94 -19.37 -15.48
N GLU A 169 -28.77 -19.89 -15.09
CA GLU A 169 -28.60 -20.83 -14.00
C GLU A 169 -28.73 -20.17 -12.63
N TRP A 170 -28.16 -18.95 -12.46
CA TRP A 170 -28.06 -18.25 -11.19
C TRP A 170 -29.17 -17.23 -10.93
N LYS A 171 -30.10 -17.05 -11.87
CA LYS A 171 -31.16 -16.05 -11.77
C LYS A 171 -32.05 -16.23 -10.52
N ALA A 172 -32.26 -17.47 -10.05
CA ALA A 172 -33.05 -17.73 -8.85
C ALA A 172 -32.38 -17.20 -7.57
N ASP A 173 -31.03 -17.13 -7.58
CA ASP A 173 -30.22 -16.59 -6.50
C ASP A 173 -29.84 -15.12 -6.75
N GLY A 174 -30.43 -14.48 -7.76
CA GLY A 174 -30.12 -13.11 -8.18
C GLY A 174 -30.56 -12.04 -7.19
N LEU A 175 -29.89 -10.90 -7.25
CA LEU A 175 -30.28 -9.66 -6.57
C LEU A 175 -31.06 -8.77 -7.51
N PHE A 176 -32.19 -8.25 -7.04
CA PHE A 176 -33.13 -7.46 -7.84
C PHE A 176 -33.40 -6.09 -7.22
N ARG A 177 -33.76 -5.14 -8.09
CA ARG A 177 -34.33 -3.86 -7.71
C ARG A 177 -35.83 -4.03 -7.36
N ARG A 178 -36.40 -3.00 -6.75
CA ARG A 178 -37.82 -3.00 -6.38
C ARG A 178 -38.81 -3.17 -7.55
N ASP A 179 -38.38 -2.82 -8.76
CA ASP A 179 -39.16 -2.99 -9.99
C ASP A 179 -39.03 -4.40 -10.61
N GLY A 180 -38.26 -5.29 -9.97
CA GLY A 180 -38.03 -6.64 -10.44
C GLY A 180 -36.90 -6.76 -11.47
N SER A 181 -36.24 -5.66 -11.86
CA SER A 181 -35.05 -5.73 -12.72
C SER A 181 -33.85 -6.19 -11.91
N PRO A 182 -32.92 -6.99 -12.52
CA PRO A 182 -31.73 -7.45 -11.82
C PRO A 182 -30.75 -6.30 -11.55
N TRP A 183 -30.00 -6.40 -10.44
CA TRP A 183 -28.80 -5.60 -10.24
C TRP A 183 -27.67 -6.12 -11.12
N MET A 184 -26.91 -5.19 -11.73
CA MET A 184 -25.84 -5.49 -12.67
C MET A 184 -24.73 -4.46 -12.53
N LEU A 185 -23.48 -4.89 -12.80
CA LEU A 185 -22.36 -4.01 -13.15
C LEU A 185 -22.33 -3.87 -14.67
N GLY A 186 -22.50 -2.64 -15.15
CA GLY A 186 -22.65 -2.41 -16.60
C GLY A 186 -23.81 -3.22 -17.18
N ASP A 187 -23.58 -3.83 -18.33
CA ASP A 187 -24.54 -4.70 -19.04
C ASP A 187 -24.05 -6.14 -19.22
N PHE A 188 -23.02 -6.54 -18.44
CA PHE A 188 -22.32 -7.82 -18.63
C PHE A 188 -22.19 -8.69 -17.36
N LEU A 189 -22.33 -8.16 -16.14
CA LEU A 189 -22.27 -8.92 -14.89
C LEU A 189 -23.54 -8.73 -14.05
N TRP A 190 -24.22 -9.82 -13.74
CA TRP A 190 -25.39 -9.86 -12.87
C TRP A 190 -25.00 -10.19 -11.44
N ASN A 191 -25.58 -9.48 -10.48
CA ASN A 191 -25.30 -9.71 -9.07
C ASN A 191 -26.17 -10.87 -8.53
N VAL A 192 -25.52 -11.79 -7.85
CA VAL A 192 -26.18 -12.88 -7.08
C VAL A 192 -26.12 -12.58 -5.58
N ASP A 193 -27.03 -13.17 -4.82
CA ASP A 193 -27.09 -13.01 -3.37
C ASP A 193 -25.87 -13.64 -2.69
N PRO A 194 -24.95 -12.85 -2.10
CA PRO A 194 -23.77 -13.38 -1.42
C PRO A 194 -24.08 -14.18 -0.14
N THR A 195 -25.35 -14.25 0.27
CA THR A 195 -25.82 -15.09 1.39
C THR A 195 -26.56 -16.35 0.91
N SER A 196 -26.76 -16.55 -0.40
CA SER A 196 -27.30 -17.79 -0.92
C SER A 196 -26.36 -18.95 -0.62
N GLU A 197 -26.87 -19.97 0.09
CA GLU A 197 -26.06 -21.16 0.42
C GLU A 197 -25.59 -21.90 -0.85
N ARG A 198 -26.42 -21.92 -1.91
CA ARG A 198 -26.04 -22.49 -3.20
C ARG A 198 -24.89 -21.73 -3.84
N TRP A 199 -24.92 -20.37 -3.82
CA TRP A 199 -23.85 -19.54 -4.32
C TRP A 199 -22.59 -19.70 -3.48
N LEU A 200 -22.67 -19.59 -2.18
CA LEU A 200 -21.54 -19.74 -1.26
C LEU A 200 -20.82 -21.07 -1.42
N ALA A 201 -21.58 -22.18 -1.46
CA ALA A 201 -20.99 -23.50 -1.65
C ALA A 201 -20.27 -23.63 -3.02
N HIS A 202 -20.83 -23.05 -4.08
CA HIS A 202 -20.21 -22.99 -5.39
C HIS A 202 -18.96 -22.11 -5.38
N PHE A 203 -19.07 -20.88 -4.87
CA PHE A 203 -18.00 -19.89 -4.87
C PHE A 203 -16.79 -20.37 -4.07
N THR A 204 -16.99 -20.90 -2.86
CA THR A 204 -15.89 -21.41 -2.03
C THR A 204 -15.23 -22.66 -2.62
N ALA A 205 -16.00 -23.53 -3.29
CA ALA A 205 -15.43 -24.66 -4.03
C ALA A 205 -14.60 -24.22 -5.24
N ASP A 206 -15.05 -23.20 -5.97
CA ASP A 206 -14.34 -22.63 -7.10
C ASP A 206 -13.06 -21.92 -6.64
N LEU A 207 -13.11 -21.11 -5.58
CA LEU A 207 -11.94 -20.53 -4.94
C LEU A 207 -10.91 -21.59 -4.53
N ARG A 208 -11.34 -22.66 -3.87
CA ARG A 208 -10.43 -23.74 -3.47
C ARG A 208 -9.71 -24.37 -4.66
N SER A 209 -10.38 -24.53 -5.79
CA SER A 209 -9.77 -25.08 -7.00
C SER A 209 -8.63 -24.23 -7.56
N THR A 210 -8.66 -22.91 -7.30
CA THR A 210 -7.63 -21.98 -7.80
C THR A 210 -6.32 -22.08 -7.02
N LEU A 211 -6.31 -22.62 -5.81
CA LEU A 211 -5.09 -22.83 -5.02
C LEU A 211 -4.11 -23.80 -5.71
N GLU A 212 -4.62 -24.67 -6.60
CA GLU A 212 -3.79 -25.56 -7.43
C GLU A 212 -2.90 -24.79 -8.42
N VAL A 213 -3.25 -23.52 -8.72
CA VAL A 213 -2.41 -22.63 -9.55
C VAL A 213 -1.20 -22.11 -8.76
N GLY A 214 -1.27 -22.12 -7.43
CA GLY A 214 -0.23 -21.65 -6.50
C GLY A 214 -0.54 -20.33 -5.81
N PHE A 215 -1.75 -19.82 -5.92
CA PHE A 215 -2.16 -18.60 -5.21
C PHE A 215 -2.11 -18.77 -3.68
N ALA A 216 -1.68 -17.71 -2.99
CA ALA A 216 -1.62 -17.66 -1.53
C ALA A 216 -2.95 -17.26 -0.89
N GLY A 217 -3.87 -16.71 -1.67
CA GLY A 217 -5.16 -16.26 -1.21
C GLY A 217 -5.92 -15.46 -2.26
N PHE A 218 -6.90 -14.69 -1.80
CA PHE A 218 -7.88 -14.05 -2.67
C PHE A 218 -7.99 -12.55 -2.43
N HIS A 219 -8.12 -11.82 -3.52
CA HIS A 219 -8.69 -10.48 -3.54
C HIS A 219 -10.18 -10.61 -3.85
N LEU A 220 -11.00 -10.50 -2.81
CA LEU A 220 -12.45 -10.63 -2.87
C LEU A 220 -13.06 -9.26 -3.23
N ASP A 221 -13.53 -9.14 -4.46
CA ASP A 221 -14.01 -7.87 -4.99
C ASP A 221 -15.53 -7.75 -5.00
N GLN A 222 -16.01 -6.53 -4.81
CA GLN A 222 -17.41 -6.11 -4.93
C GLN A 222 -17.47 -4.71 -5.59
N TYR A 223 -18.64 -4.29 -6.04
CA TYR A 223 -18.78 -3.13 -6.94
C TYR A 223 -19.36 -1.86 -6.28
N GLY A 224 -19.39 -1.79 -4.94
CA GLY A 224 -19.90 -0.64 -4.19
C GLY A 224 -21.45 -0.51 -4.22
N SER A 225 -22.12 -1.28 -5.05
CA SER A 225 -23.59 -1.31 -5.19
C SER A 225 -24.10 -2.69 -5.63
N PRO A 226 -25.34 -3.07 -5.24
CA PRO A 226 -26.23 -2.33 -4.35
C PRO A 226 -25.75 -2.33 -2.89
N LYS A 227 -26.31 -1.45 -2.07
CA LYS A 227 -26.21 -1.54 -0.60
C LYS A 227 -27.37 -2.34 -0.02
N TRP A 228 -28.49 -2.34 -0.73
CA TRP A 228 -29.74 -3.04 -0.44
C TRP A 228 -30.31 -3.63 -1.72
N ALA A 229 -30.78 -4.84 -1.66
CA ALA A 229 -31.38 -5.53 -2.79
C ALA A 229 -32.58 -6.37 -2.33
N GLN A 230 -33.28 -6.99 -3.28
CA GLN A 230 -34.33 -7.97 -3.02
C GLN A 230 -33.97 -9.30 -3.70
N ARG A 231 -34.34 -10.41 -3.07
CA ARG A 231 -34.44 -11.71 -3.74
C ARG A 231 -35.62 -11.74 -4.70
N ALA A 232 -35.70 -12.78 -5.50
CA ALA A 232 -36.82 -12.96 -6.43
C ALA A 232 -38.20 -13.02 -5.74
N ASP A 233 -38.28 -13.42 -4.49
CA ASP A 233 -39.50 -13.47 -3.67
C ASP A 233 -39.81 -12.14 -2.95
N GLY A 234 -39.01 -11.10 -3.15
CA GLY A 234 -39.14 -9.80 -2.50
C GLY A 234 -38.51 -9.66 -1.12
N THR A 235 -37.87 -10.72 -0.59
CA THR A 235 -37.10 -10.65 0.66
C THR A 235 -35.92 -9.69 0.54
N LEU A 236 -35.76 -8.79 1.51
CA LEU A 236 -34.66 -7.82 1.51
C LEU A 236 -33.33 -8.50 1.86
N VAL A 237 -32.27 -8.05 1.19
CA VAL A 237 -30.88 -8.40 1.46
C VAL A 237 -30.13 -7.13 1.80
N ASP A 238 -29.52 -7.08 2.99
CA ASP A 238 -28.62 -6.01 3.42
C ASP A 238 -27.18 -6.43 3.17
N LEU A 239 -26.47 -5.73 2.29
CA LEU A 239 -25.10 -6.07 1.93
C LEU A 239 -24.10 -5.71 3.05
N VAL A 240 -24.50 -4.83 3.99
CA VAL A 240 -23.71 -4.56 5.20
C VAL A 240 -23.54 -5.81 6.08
N GLU A 241 -24.61 -6.61 6.18
CA GLU A 241 -24.58 -7.87 6.94
C GLU A 241 -24.07 -9.05 6.10
N ALA A 242 -24.33 -9.02 4.80
CA ALA A 242 -23.99 -10.11 3.89
C ALA A 242 -22.48 -10.26 3.67
N PHE A 243 -21.75 -9.15 3.49
CA PHE A 243 -20.31 -9.23 3.20
C PHE A 243 -19.45 -9.76 4.34
N PRO A 244 -19.61 -9.36 5.62
CA PRO A 244 -18.89 -10.01 6.72
C PRO A 244 -19.16 -11.51 6.80
N ALA A 245 -20.41 -11.94 6.64
CA ALA A 245 -20.78 -13.35 6.66
C ALA A 245 -20.13 -14.14 5.50
N LEU A 246 -20.06 -13.55 4.30
CA LEU A 246 -19.36 -14.14 3.15
C LEU A 246 -17.85 -14.27 3.42
N ILE A 247 -17.20 -13.22 3.95
CA ILE A 247 -15.76 -13.24 4.28
C ILE A 247 -15.46 -14.35 5.27
N ASP A 248 -16.26 -14.46 6.36
CA ASP A 248 -16.10 -15.49 7.37
C ASP A 248 -16.35 -16.89 6.81
N ARG A 249 -17.33 -17.03 5.89
CA ARG A 249 -17.58 -18.30 5.21
C ARG A 249 -16.42 -18.70 4.29
N VAL A 250 -15.85 -17.79 3.52
CA VAL A 250 -14.66 -18.07 2.71
C VAL A 250 -13.49 -18.50 3.59
N ALA A 251 -13.23 -17.81 4.69
CA ALA A 251 -12.17 -18.17 5.62
C ALA A 251 -12.38 -19.54 6.29
N ALA A 252 -13.64 -19.91 6.58
CA ALA A 252 -13.98 -21.20 7.14
C ALA A 252 -13.85 -22.35 6.12
N ASP A 253 -14.32 -22.12 4.90
CA ASP A 253 -14.32 -23.15 3.85
C ASP A 253 -12.93 -23.31 3.19
N VAL A 254 -12.09 -22.25 3.16
CA VAL A 254 -10.75 -22.24 2.55
C VAL A 254 -9.72 -21.72 3.55
N PRO A 255 -9.51 -22.40 4.69
CA PRO A 255 -8.70 -21.89 5.82
C PRO A 255 -7.20 -21.72 5.50
N GLU A 256 -6.70 -22.34 4.45
CA GLU A 256 -5.33 -22.20 3.96
C GLU A 256 -5.08 -20.89 3.21
N SER A 257 -6.14 -20.15 2.84
CA SER A 257 -6.03 -18.91 2.06
C SER A 257 -5.91 -17.65 2.92
N ARG A 258 -5.25 -16.63 2.39
CA ARG A 258 -5.28 -15.26 2.89
C ARG A 258 -6.34 -14.47 2.12
N ASN A 259 -7.22 -13.77 2.80
CA ASN A 259 -8.31 -13.03 2.15
C ASN A 259 -8.15 -11.53 2.36
N ILE A 260 -8.33 -10.78 1.28
CA ILE A 260 -8.40 -9.31 1.23
C ILE A 260 -9.75 -8.96 0.61
N PHE A 261 -10.60 -8.23 1.33
CA PHE A 261 -11.91 -7.82 0.81
C PHE A 261 -11.89 -6.34 0.39
N ASN A 262 -12.40 -6.04 -0.80
CA ASN A 262 -12.51 -4.67 -1.29
C ASN A 262 -13.72 -3.94 -0.68
N ASN A 263 -13.45 -2.91 0.14
CA ASN A 263 -14.46 -1.98 0.61
C ASN A 263 -14.54 -0.79 -0.35
N VAL A 264 -15.27 -0.95 -1.46
CA VAL A 264 -15.40 0.09 -2.49
C VAL A 264 -15.97 1.37 -1.89
N ASN A 265 -15.21 2.45 -1.98
CA ASN A 265 -15.56 3.76 -1.46
C ASN A 265 -15.94 3.73 0.04
N ASP A 266 -15.12 3.01 0.84
CA ASP A 266 -15.29 2.85 2.30
C ASP A 266 -16.58 2.10 2.71
N PHE A 267 -17.21 1.36 1.78
CA PHE A 267 -18.42 0.59 2.06
C PHE A 267 -18.18 -0.94 1.96
N PRO A 268 -18.53 -1.68 2.99
CA PRO A 268 -18.92 -1.32 4.34
C PRO A 268 -17.79 -1.54 5.37
N THR A 269 -16.69 -0.81 5.31
CA THR A 269 -15.50 -0.98 6.17
C THR A 269 -15.86 -1.18 7.64
N PHE A 270 -16.81 -0.39 8.17
CA PHE A 270 -17.23 -0.47 9.57
C PHE A 270 -17.82 -1.83 9.98
N ALA A 271 -18.32 -2.60 9.02
CA ALA A 271 -18.86 -3.94 9.26
C ALA A 271 -17.83 -5.05 8.96
N THR A 272 -17.05 -4.90 7.89
CA THR A 272 -16.12 -5.93 7.43
C THR A 272 -14.80 -5.95 8.18
N VAL A 273 -14.41 -4.87 8.85
CA VAL A 273 -13.15 -4.78 9.60
C VAL A 273 -13.00 -5.86 10.68
N GLY A 274 -14.12 -6.34 11.24
CA GLY A 274 -14.14 -7.43 12.22
C GLY A 274 -14.17 -8.83 11.63
N ALA A 275 -14.41 -8.99 10.33
CA ALA A 275 -14.48 -10.27 9.65
C ALA A 275 -13.10 -10.93 9.49
N ASN A 276 -13.07 -12.22 9.20
CA ASN A 276 -11.82 -12.99 9.09
C ASN A 276 -11.10 -12.76 7.75
N GLN A 277 -10.48 -11.60 7.64
CA GLN A 277 -9.63 -11.17 6.53
C GLN A 277 -8.27 -10.69 7.04
N ALA A 278 -7.28 -10.62 6.16
CA ALA A 278 -5.90 -10.29 6.53
C ALA A 278 -5.69 -8.80 6.87
N LEU A 279 -6.38 -7.90 6.16
CA LEU A 279 -6.21 -6.46 6.25
C LEU A 279 -7.47 -5.72 5.78
N THR A 280 -7.51 -4.40 5.94
CA THR A 280 -8.55 -3.52 5.41
C THR A 280 -8.10 -2.93 4.08
N TYR A 281 -8.80 -3.23 3.01
CA TYR A 281 -8.56 -2.65 1.69
C TYR A 281 -9.74 -1.74 1.32
N ILE A 282 -9.44 -0.51 0.85
CA ILE A 282 -10.44 0.48 0.44
C ILE A 282 -10.09 1.01 -0.95
N GLU A 283 -10.97 0.79 -1.90
CA GLU A 283 -10.90 1.42 -3.22
C GLU A 283 -11.53 2.80 -3.15
N VAL A 284 -10.76 3.83 -3.55
CA VAL A 284 -11.10 5.24 -3.28
C VAL A 284 -11.76 5.91 -4.48
N TRP A 285 -12.97 6.41 -4.27
CA TRP A 285 -13.76 7.13 -5.27
C TRP A 285 -14.34 8.44 -4.70
N ALA A 286 -14.92 9.26 -5.55
CA ALA A 286 -15.68 10.42 -5.09
C ALA A 286 -16.76 10.00 -4.06
N PRO A 287 -16.94 10.76 -2.96
CA PRO A 287 -16.46 12.13 -2.70
C PRO A 287 -15.07 12.24 -2.08
N HIS A 288 -14.30 11.17 -1.92
CA HIS A 288 -12.98 11.18 -1.29
C HIS A 288 -11.91 11.65 -2.29
N THR A 289 -11.83 12.95 -2.55
CA THR A 289 -11.03 13.53 -3.65
C THR A 289 -9.78 14.28 -3.22
N THR A 290 -9.56 14.49 -1.90
CA THR A 290 -8.41 15.26 -1.40
C THR A 290 -7.42 14.39 -0.63
N LEU A 291 -6.18 14.87 -0.46
CA LEU A 291 -5.19 14.21 0.39
C LEU A 291 -5.68 14.07 1.84
N ALA A 292 -6.43 15.05 2.36
CA ALA A 292 -7.08 14.95 3.67
C ALA A 292 -8.04 13.76 3.74
N HIS A 293 -8.83 13.51 2.69
CA HIS A 293 -9.72 12.34 2.64
C HIS A 293 -8.95 11.02 2.66
N LEU A 294 -7.80 10.92 1.97
CA LEU A 294 -6.96 9.71 2.06
C LEU A 294 -6.47 9.48 3.49
N ALA A 295 -6.01 10.54 4.15
CA ALA A 295 -5.59 10.50 5.55
C ALA A 295 -6.72 10.07 6.50
N GLU A 296 -7.93 10.61 6.30
CA GLU A 296 -9.14 10.27 7.06
C GLU A 296 -9.54 8.80 6.88
N LEU A 297 -9.51 8.29 5.65
CA LEU A 297 -9.83 6.89 5.36
C LEU A 297 -8.86 5.93 6.09
N VAL A 298 -7.55 6.18 6.02
CA VAL A 298 -6.56 5.38 6.77
C VAL A 298 -6.79 5.49 8.27
N THR A 299 -6.94 6.70 8.79
CA THR A 299 -7.14 6.94 10.24
C THR A 299 -8.41 6.26 10.74
N LYS A 300 -9.53 6.39 10.02
CA LYS A 300 -10.80 5.75 10.36
C LYS A 300 -10.69 4.24 10.35
N ALA A 301 -10.09 3.66 9.30
CA ALA A 301 -9.93 2.21 9.20
C ALA A 301 -9.08 1.64 10.35
N ARG A 302 -7.97 2.32 10.71
CA ARG A 302 -7.14 1.96 11.86
C ARG A 302 -7.85 2.10 13.20
N LEU A 303 -8.73 3.09 13.36
CA LEU A 303 -9.54 3.24 14.58
C LEU A 303 -10.59 2.12 14.72
N LEU A 304 -11.18 1.70 13.61
CA LEU A 304 -12.16 0.60 13.58
C LEU A 304 -11.50 -0.78 13.80
N GLY A 305 -10.29 -0.97 13.25
CA GLY A 305 -9.50 -2.19 13.38
C GLY A 305 -8.04 -1.89 13.70
N PRO A 306 -7.68 -1.65 14.98
CA PRO A 306 -6.32 -1.23 15.36
C PRO A 306 -5.22 -2.20 14.94
N ASP A 307 -5.53 -3.50 14.90
CA ASP A 307 -4.60 -4.56 14.51
C ASP A 307 -4.68 -4.90 13.01
N ARG A 308 -5.46 -4.13 12.22
CA ARG A 308 -5.63 -4.35 10.79
C ARG A 308 -4.82 -3.32 9.98
N PRO A 309 -3.84 -3.75 9.20
CA PRO A 309 -3.20 -2.88 8.22
C PRO A 309 -4.19 -2.35 7.19
N VAL A 310 -3.89 -1.19 6.61
CA VAL A 310 -4.79 -0.51 5.69
C VAL A 310 -4.10 -0.32 4.33
N ILE A 311 -4.78 -0.72 3.25
CA ILE A 311 -4.39 -0.44 1.86
C ILE A 311 -5.44 0.46 1.24
N LEU A 312 -5.01 1.53 0.58
CA LEU A 312 -5.85 2.34 -0.31
C LEU A 312 -5.52 2.04 -1.77
N ALA A 313 -6.53 1.78 -2.58
CA ALA A 313 -6.43 1.82 -4.04
C ALA A 313 -6.97 3.17 -4.51
N ALA A 314 -6.07 4.11 -4.74
CA ALA A 314 -6.38 5.45 -5.19
C ALA A 314 -5.61 5.69 -6.49
N TYR A 315 -6.26 5.40 -7.61
CA TYR A 315 -5.68 5.38 -8.96
C TYR A 315 -5.33 6.79 -9.43
N LEU A 316 -4.13 6.99 -9.99
CA LEU A 316 -3.64 8.30 -10.42
C LEU A 316 -3.89 8.54 -11.91
N SER A 317 -5.09 9.02 -12.25
CA SER A 317 -5.43 9.41 -13.64
C SER A 317 -4.53 10.52 -14.17
N ALA A 318 -3.87 11.28 -13.30
CA ALA A 318 -2.89 12.28 -13.65
C ALA A 318 -1.77 11.73 -14.57
N TYR A 319 -1.42 10.44 -14.47
CA TYR A 319 -0.45 9.77 -15.35
C TYR A 319 -0.91 9.60 -16.80
N GLN A 320 -2.17 9.86 -17.11
CA GLN A 320 -2.63 9.98 -18.50
C GLN A 320 -2.16 11.28 -19.17
N GLY A 321 -1.64 12.23 -18.38
CA GLY A 321 -1.10 13.52 -18.82
C GLY A 321 0.42 13.65 -18.70
N ASP A 322 0.89 14.76 -18.14
CA ASP A 322 2.31 15.04 -17.91
C ASP A 322 2.85 14.18 -16.75
N GLU A 323 3.84 13.33 -17.05
CA GLU A 323 4.38 12.35 -16.10
C GLU A 323 5.09 13.01 -14.91
N ALA A 324 5.75 14.16 -15.09
CA ALA A 324 6.43 14.83 -13.99
C ALA A 324 5.44 15.46 -13.00
N ALA A 325 4.33 16.00 -13.52
CA ALA A 325 3.25 16.54 -12.69
C ALA A 325 2.48 15.41 -11.97
N ALA A 326 2.32 14.25 -12.62
CA ALA A 326 1.73 13.05 -12.04
C ALA A 326 2.63 12.46 -10.94
N LEU A 327 3.94 12.37 -11.18
CA LEU A 327 4.91 11.93 -10.16
C LEU A 327 4.84 12.81 -8.89
N GLN A 328 4.66 14.13 -9.03
CA GLN A 328 4.52 14.99 -7.86
C GLN A 328 3.20 14.71 -7.12
N ALA A 329 2.11 14.38 -7.82
CA ALA A 329 0.87 13.93 -7.19
C ALA A 329 1.07 12.60 -6.43
N GLU A 330 1.77 11.66 -7.05
CA GLU A 330 2.14 10.39 -6.42
C GLU A 330 2.98 10.57 -5.16
N LYS A 331 4.04 11.39 -5.20
CA LYS A 331 4.87 11.69 -4.03
C LYS A 331 4.02 12.20 -2.84
N LEU A 332 3.08 13.10 -3.09
CA LEU A 332 2.17 13.61 -2.07
C LEU A 332 1.20 12.54 -1.57
N GLN A 333 0.66 11.71 -2.46
CA GLN A 333 -0.19 10.58 -2.11
C GLN A 333 0.55 9.58 -1.21
N LEU A 334 1.75 9.14 -1.63
CA LEU A 334 2.58 8.20 -0.87
C LEU A 334 2.96 8.76 0.50
N ALA A 335 3.43 10.03 0.56
CA ALA A 335 3.76 10.70 1.81
C ALA A 335 2.54 10.75 2.76
N THR A 336 1.36 11.08 2.22
CA THR A 336 0.11 11.13 2.98
C THR A 336 -0.24 9.75 3.56
N VAL A 337 -0.32 8.73 2.72
CA VAL A 337 -0.79 7.41 3.14
C VAL A 337 0.22 6.73 4.08
N PHE A 338 1.51 6.76 3.75
CA PHE A 338 2.56 6.14 4.57
C PHE A 338 2.71 6.82 5.94
N SER A 339 2.64 8.15 6.00
CA SER A 339 2.73 8.88 7.27
C SER A 339 1.52 8.63 8.20
N HIS A 340 0.40 8.11 7.66
CA HIS A 340 -0.77 7.71 8.46
C HIS A 340 -0.77 6.21 8.82
N GLY A 341 0.28 5.47 8.44
CA GLY A 341 0.41 4.04 8.71
C GLY A 341 -0.47 3.18 7.80
N GLY A 342 -0.84 3.68 6.63
CA GLY A 342 -1.44 2.94 5.54
C GLY A 342 -0.45 2.67 4.42
N THR A 343 -0.89 1.94 3.40
CA THR A 343 -0.14 1.68 2.16
C THR A 343 -1.06 1.82 0.95
N VAL A 344 -0.49 1.69 -0.25
CA VAL A 344 -1.23 1.86 -1.50
C VAL A 344 -1.17 0.63 -2.38
N LEU A 345 -2.21 0.43 -3.21
CA LEU A 345 -2.13 -0.33 -4.44
C LEU A 345 -2.03 0.67 -5.60
N LEU A 346 -0.87 0.74 -6.24
CA LEU A 346 -0.63 1.66 -7.34
C LEU A 346 0.34 1.07 -8.38
N HIS A 347 1.48 0.52 -7.95
CA HIS A 347 2.51 -0.04 -8.82
C HIS A 347 2.31 -1.52 -9.09
N GLY A 348 2.71 -1.96 -10.28
CA GLY A 348 2.68 -3.37 -10.66
C GLY A 348 3.30 -3.61 -12.03
N GLU A 349 3.00 -4.76 -12.61
CA GLU A 349 3.59 -5.21 -13.87
C GLU A 349 5.13 -5.12 -13.83
N GLU A 350 5.79 -4.78 -14.94
CA GLU A 350 7.26 -4.57 -14.97
C GLU A 350 7.64 -3.15 -14.55
N ALA A 351 6.82 -2.16 -14.92
CA ALA A 351 7.11 -0.75 -14.75
C ALA A 351 5.85 0.11 -14.87
N ALA A 352 4.76 -0.32 -14.23
CA ALA A 352 3.46 0.28 -14.47
C ALA A 352 2.83 0.89 -13.23
N VAL A 353 1.96 1.86 -13.46
CA VAL A 353 1.13 2.53 -12.47
C VAL A 353 -0.34 2.48 -12.90
N LEU A 354 -1.24 2.28 -11.94
CA LEU A 354 -2.68 2.29 -12.17
C LEU A 354 -3.22 3.71 -12.34
N THR A 355 -3.93 3.94 -13.43
CA THR A 355 -4.60 5.21 -13.73
C THR A 355 -6.12 5.13 -13.59
N GLU A 356 -6.67 3.92 -13.51
CA GLU A 356 -8.09 3.63 -13.37
C GLU A 356 -8.30 2.19 -12.84
N ALA A 357 -9.56 1.81 -12.58
CA ALA A 357 -9.93 0.52 -12.02
C ALA A 357 -9.82 -0.65 -12.99
N TYR A 358 -9.72 -0.43 -14.28
CA TYR A 358 -9.47 -1.47 -15.26
C TYR A 358 -7.95 -1.63 -15.46
N TYR A 359 -7.33 -2.53 -14.72
CA TYR A 359 -5.87 -2.64 -14.59
C TYR A 359 -5.15 -2.97 -15.90
N VAL A 360 -5.86 -3.51 -16.90
CA VAL A 360 -5.30 -3.79 -18.24
C VAL A 360 -4.88 -2.51 -18.97
N THR A 361 -5.48 -1.36 -18.62
CA THR A 361 -5.17 -0.04 -19.20
C THR A 361 -4.17 0.76 -18.38
N HIS A 362 -3.34 0.09 -17.56
CA HIS A 362 -2.28 0.75 -16.79
C HIS A 362 -1.32 1.56 -17.66
N LYS A 363 -0.56 2.46 -17.04
CA LYS A 363 0.43 3.29 -17.71
C LYS A 363 1.85 2.83 -17.36
N GLU A 364 2.65 2.52 -18.37
CA GLU A 364 4.10 2.38 -18.19
C GLU A 364 4.73 3.74 -17.87
N ILE A 365 5.67 3.77 -16.94
CA ILE A 365 6.38 4.97 -16.48
C ILE A 365 7.88 4.87 -16.73
N ALA A 366 8.52 6.02 -16.91
CA ALA A 366 9.95 6.11 -17.18
C ALA A 366 10.79 5.58 -15.96
N PRO A 367 12.01 5.05 -16.21
CA PRO A 367 12.89 4.57 -15.14
C PRO A 367 13.17 5.61 -14.05
N GLU A 368 13.32 6.88 -14.43
CA GLU A 368 13.55 7.98 -13.48
C GLU A 368 12.33 8.23 -12.58
N THR A 369 11.13 8.07 -13.12
CA THR A 369 9.87 8.14 -12.36
C THR A 369 9.76 6.97 -11.39
N GLN A 370 10.06 5.75 -11.85
CA GLN A 370 10.11 4.57 -10.98
C GLN A 370 11.09 4.75 -9.83
N ASP A 371 12.32 5.21 -10.10
CA ASP A 371 13.33 5.43 -9.07
C ASP A 371 12.91 6.50 -8.07
N ALA A 372 12.21 7.54 -8.52
CA ALA A 372 11.69 8.58 -7.63
C ALA A 372 10.57 8.05 -6.72
N ALA A 373 9.62 7.28 -7.25
CA ALA A 373 8.56 6.64 -6.48
C ALA A 373 9.11 5.58 -5.50
N ARG A 374 10.04 4.72 -5.99
CA ARG A 374 10.69 3.68 -5.18
C ARG A 374 11.28 4.23 -3.88
N ARG A 375 11.94 5.41 -3.90
CA ARG A 375 12.53 6.01 -2.69
C ARG A 375 11.50 6.24 -1.57
N TYR A 376 10.22 6.46 -1.90
CA TYR A 376 9.15 6.56 -0.90
C TYR A 376 8.82 5.20 -0.28
N PHE A 377 8.82 4.13 -1.08
CA PHE A 377 8.67 2.77 -0.59
C PHE A 377 9.88 2.35 0.25
N ASP A 378 11.12 2.64 -0.20
CA ASP A 378 12.33 2.40 0.58
C ASP A 378 12.25 3.08 1.97
N LEU A 379 11.81 4.35 2.03
CA LEU A 379 11.67 5.07 3.28
C LEU A 379 10.59 4.45 4.19
N ALA A 380 9.44 4.06 3.62
CA ALA A 380 8.35 3.44 4.37
C ALA A 380 8.74 2.06 4.93
N VAL A 381 9.51 1.28 4.19
CA VAL A 381 10.07 -0.01 4.63
C VAL A 381 11.12 0.21 5.72
N ARG A 382 12.09 1.09 5.49
CA ARG A 382 13.18 1.38 6.41
C ARG A 382 12.69 1.83 7.79
N TYR A 383 11.62 2.63 7.83
CA TYR A 383 11.04 3.19 9.05
C TYR A 383 9.67 2.61 9.39
N GLY A 384 9.38 1.41 8.89
CA GLY A 384 8.13 0.70 9.15
C GLY A 384 7.83 0.52 10.65
N ASP A 385 8.86 0.28 11.46
CA ASP A 385 8.73 0.19 12.92
C ASP A 385 8.19 1.47 13.58
N LEU A 386 8.43 2.63 12.96
CA LEU A 386 7.94 3.91 13.43
C LEU A 386 6.56 4.23 12.82
N LEU A 387 6.40 4.08 11.49
CA LEU A 387 5.21 4.54 10.76
C LEU A 387 3.97 3.69 11.06
N PHE A 388 4.12 2.36 11.14
CA PHE A 388 2.98 1.45 11.37
C PHE A 388 2.58 1.34 12.85
N ALA A 389 3.49 1.63 13.78
CA ALA A 389 3.23 1.61 15.22
C ALA A 389 2.87 2.99 15.79
N ALA A 390 2.80 4.04 14.98
CA ALA A 390 2.61 5.41 15.44
C ALA A 390 1.17 5.71 15.88
N ASP A 391 1.06 6.46 16.99
CA ASP A 391 -0.17 7.11 17.44
C ASP A 391 -0.15 8.60 17.10
N ASP A 392 -1.21 9.11 16.49
CA ASP A 392 -1.31 10.54 16.18
C ASP A 392 -1.59 11.37 17.45
N VAL A 393 -0.65 12.20 17.83
CA VAL A 393 -0.74 13.11 18.96
C VAL A 393 -0.68 14.59 18.54
N THR A 394 -0.87 14.88 17.26
CA THR A 394 -0.76 16.22 16.69
C THR A 394 -1.59 17.25 17.45
N ARG A 395 -2.86 16.95 17.74
CA ARG A 395 -3.78 17.88 18.43
C ARG A 395 -3.35 18.25 19.84
N THR A 396 -2.55 17.42 20.50
CA THR A 396 -2.12 17.64 21.88
C THR A 396 -0.69 18.14 21.99
N HIS A 397 0.12 18.05 20.92
CA HIS A 397 1.54 18.37 20.95
C HIS A 397 1.92 19.55 20.05
N LEU A 398 1.14 19.81 19.00
CA LEU A 398 1.40 20.88 18.04
C LEU A 398 0.42 22.05 18.25
N GLY A 399 0.95 23.20 18.68
CA GLY A 399 0.16 24.40 18.95
C GLY A 399 -0.48 24.43 20.34
N GLY A 400 -1.03 25.59 20.69
CA GLY A 400 -1.70 25.85 21.97
C GLY A 400 -0.79 26.32 23.12
N GLU A 401 -1.35 26.43 24.32
CA GLU A 401 -0.64 27.00 25.49
C GLU A 401 0.52 26.12 26.00
N ASN A 402 0.40 24.79 25.79
CA ASN A 402 1.38 23.80 26.23
C ASN A 402 2.06 23.13 25.03
N GLU A 403 2.35 23.89 23.99
CA GLU A 403 2.97 23.42 22.76
C GLU A 403 4.30 22.70 23.04
N GLU A 404 4.29 21.38 22.91
CA GLU A 404 5.50 20.56 23.07
C GLU A 404 6.38 20.58 21.83
N VAL A 405 5.76 20.65 20.67
CA VAL A 405 6.42 20.76 19.37
C VAL A 405 5.92 22.00 18.66
N ARG A 406 6.84 22.82 18.17
CA ARG A 406 6.53 23.97 17.32
C ARG A 406 7.19 23.78 15.96
N ILE A 407 6.45 24.06 14.90
CA ILE A 407 6.96 24.04 13.53
C ILE A 407 6.84 25.46 12.98
N GLU A 408 7.95 25.98 12.44
CA GLU A 408 8.01 27.27 11.77
C GLU A 408 8.54 27.03 10.35
N ALA A 409 7.93 27.65 9.35
CA ALA A 409 8.29 27.53 7.94
C ALA A 409 8.07 28.88 7.22
N PRO A 410 8.68 29.09 6.02
CA PRO A 410 8.38 30.25 5.19
C PRO A 410 6.92 30.33 4.72
N SER A 411 6.25 29.18 4.60
CA SER A 411 4.81 29.05 4.31
C SER A 411 4.00 28.85 5.58
N PRO A 412 2.66 29.04 5.56
CA PRO A 412 1.79 28.62 6.65
C PRO A 412 2.01 27.16 7.04
N VAL A 413 1.92 26.85 8.32
CA VAL A 413 1.94 25.49 8.84
C VAL A 413 0.51 25.06 9.17
N ALA A 414 0.07 23.92 8.64
CA ALA A 414 -1.23 23.34 8.88
C ALA A 414 -1.11 21.97 9.55
N THR A 415 -2.16 21.54 10.26
CA THR A 415 -2.27 20.20 10.86
C THR A 415 -3.08 19.24 9.99
N ASP A 416 -3.46 19.68 8.82
CA ASP A 416 -4.21 18.96 7.81
C ASP A 416 -3.68 19.29 6.41
N ALA A 417 -4.03 18.50 5.39
CA ALA A 417 -3.63 18.76 4.01
C ALA A 417 -4.28 20.05 3.50
N GLN A 418 -3.47 21.06 3.25
CA GLN A 418 -3.91 22.35 2.70
C GLN A 418 -2.96 22.81 1.61
N ALA A 419 -3.50 23.16 0.46
CA ALA A 419 -2.73 23.80 -0.61
C ALA A 419 -2.12 25.10 -0.09
N GLY A 420 -0.85 25.37 -0.44
CA GLY A 420 -0.11 26.55 -0.02
C GLY A 420 0.51 26.46 1.38
N ALA A 421 0.43 25.31 2.08
CA ALA A 421 0.94 25.14 3.43
C ALA A 421 1.94 23.97 3.55
N LEU A 422 2.75 24.01 4.61
CA LEU A 422 3.49 22.85 5.10
C LEU A 422 2.59 22.09 6.09
N TRP A 423 2.28 20.83 5.78
CA TRP A 423 1.49 19.98 6.65
C TRP A 423 2.37 19.31 7.68
N GLY A 424 2.20 19.65 8.95
CA GLY A 424 2.94 19.10 10.07
C GLY A 424 2.09 18.16 10.92
N ARG A 425 2.65 16.98 11.25
CA ARG A 425 2.05 16.01 12.17
C ARG A 425 3.05 15.59 13.23
N VAL A 426 2.57 15.33 14.42
CA VAL A 426 3.36 14.79 15.53
C VAL A 426 2.80 13.43 15.90
N LEU A 427 3.66 12.42 15.83
CA LEU A 427 3.32 11.02 16.06
C LEU A 427 4.09 10.54 17.30
N ARG A 428 3.41 9.82 18.19
CA ARG A 428 4.08 9.09 19.27
C ARG A 428 4.57 7.76 18.72
N VAL A 429 5.85 7.47 18.93
CA VAL A 429 6.50 6.22 18.56
C VAL A 429 7.13 5.57 19.80
N PRO A 430 7.56 4.29 19.76
CA PRO A 430 8.01 3.58 20.97
C PRO A 430 9.03 4.33 21.83
N ASP A 431 9.99 5.02 21.23
CA ASP A 431 11.09 5.67 21.94
C ASP A 431 11.09 7.20 21.80
N GLY A 432 9.92 7.83 21.60
CA GLY A 432 9.86 9.29 21.50
C GLY A 432 8.75 9.82 20.61
N LEU A 433 9.07 10.84 19.82
CA LEU A 433 8.15 11.47 18.86
C LEU A 433 8.74 11.41 17.45
N LEU A 434 7.86 11.29 16.47
CA LEU A 434 8.16 11.43 15.06
C LEU A 434 7.37 12.61 14.49
N VAL A 435 8.05 13.63 13.98
CA VAL A 435 7.39 14.72 13.25
C VAL A 435 7.43 14.38 11.77
N SER A 436 6.26 14.26 11.14
CA SER A 436 6.11 14.09 9.70
C SER A 436 5.73 15.43 9.08
N LEU A 437 6.49 15.85 8.06
CA LEU A 437 6.33 17.11 7.36
C LEU A 437 6.07 16.82 5.88
N ILE A 438 4.90 17.24 5.36
CA ILE A 438 4.54 17.10 3.95
C ILE A 438 4.39 18.48 3.34
N ASP A 439 5.19 18.79 2.32
CA ASP A 439 5.20 20.12 1.70
C ASP A 439 4.18 20.25 0.57
N LEU A 440 3.12 21.01 0.82
CA LEU A 440 2.14 21.44 -0.17
C LEU A 440 2.26 22.97 -0.45
N SER A 441 3.32 23.65 0.03
CA SER A 441 3.44 25.10 -0.03
C SER A 441 3.39 25.66 -1.45
N ALA A 442 3.90 24.92 -2.44
CA ALA A 442 3.85 25.31 -3.86
C ALA A 442 2.56 24.85 -4.57
N GLN A 443 1.69 24.07 -3.94
CA GLN A 443 0.53 23.48 -4.60
C GLN A 443 -0.68 24.44 -4.60
N ALA A 444 -1.41 24.45 -5.73
CA ALA A 444 -2.61 25.27 -5.90
C ALA A 444 -3.89 24.54 -5.46
N ASN A 445 -3.84 23.21 -5.28
CA ASN A 445 -4.94 22.37 -4.81
C ASN A 445 -4.42 21.18 -4.00
N ASP A 446 -5.29 20.57 -3.22
CA ASP A 446 -5.06 19.40 -2.37
C ASP A 446 -5.71 18.12 -2.91
N THR A 447 -6.27 18.15 -4.14
CA THR A 447 -6.85 16.97 -4.81
C THR A 447 -5.78 15.93 -5.07
N TRP A 448 -5.93 14.70 -4.57
CA TRP A 448 -4.88 13.67 -4.72
C TRP A 448 -4.73 13.18 -6.17
N ASP A 449 -5.81 13.08 -6.94
CA ASP A 449 -5.79 12.68 -8.36
C ASP A 449 -5.83 13.90 -9.29
N ALA A 450 -4.87 14.81 -9.14
CA ALA A 450 -4.71 15.96 -10.03
C ALA A 450 -3.24 16.24 -10.26
N PRO A 451 -2.84 16.69 -11.47
CA PRO A 451 -1.48 17.10 -11.74
C PRO A 451 -0.98 18.13 -10.72
N LYS A 452 0.26 18.01 -10.28
CA LYS A 452 0.87 18.88 -9.27
C LYS A 452 2.06 19.66 -9.83
N ILE A 453 2.30 20.82 -9.22
CA ILE A 453 3.51 21.58 -9.48
C ILE A 453 4.68 20.81 -8.88
N ARG A 454 5.74 20.59 -9.68
CA ARG A 454 6.97 19.98 -9.17
C ARG A 454 7.48 20.81 -7.99
N ALA A 455 7.69 20.19 -6.85
CA ALA A 455 8.24 20.85 -5.69
C ALA A 455 9.69 21.29 -5.94
N THR A 456 10.04 22.45 -5.42
CA THR A 456 11.43 22.82 -5.10
C THR A 456 11.67 22.51 -3.65
N PRO A 457 12.83 21.97 -3.24
CA PRO A 457 13.10 21.68 -1.84
C PRO A 457 12.81 22.90 -0.95
N ILE A 458 12.01 22.69 0.09
CA ILE A 458 11.68 23.71 1.07
C ILE A 458 12.87 23.93 2.00
N GLU A 459 13.23 25.17 2.25
CA GLU A 459 14.32 25.60 3.15
C GLU A 459 13.78 26.40 4.33
N GLY A 460 14.59 26.53 5.39
CA GLY A 460 14.27 27.40 6.53
C GLY A 460 13.18 26.85 7.46
N VAL A 461 12.83 25.57 7.35
CA VAL A 461 11.91 24.93 8.29
C VAL A 461 12.63 24.70 9.62
N ARG A 462 11.98 25.09 10.71
CA ARG A 462 12.49 24.93 12.08
C ARG A 462 11.53 24.08 12.91
N VAL A 463 12.10 23.15 13.67
CA VAL A 463 11.34 22.33 14.64
C VAL A 463 11.90 22.61 16.02
N SER A 464 11.03 23.04 16.93
CA SER A 464 11.35 23.34 18.32
C SER A 464 10.65 22.37 19.26
N ILE A 465 11.39 21.83 20.23
CA ILE A 465 10.90 20.87 21.22
C ILE A 465 10.95 21.51 22.58
N LEU A 466 9.85 21.46 23.32
CA LEU A 466 9.77 21.98 24.69
C LEU A 466 10.77 21.25 25.60
N ARG A 467 11.62 22.00 26.27
CA ARG A 467 12.62 21.45 27.20
C ARG A 467 11.98 20.81 28.41
N ARG A 468 12.36 19.55 28.67
CA ARG A 468 11.91 18.80 29.86
C ARG A 468 13.01 18.57 30.90
N GLY A 469 14.24 19.07 30.64
CA GLY A 469 15.37 18.89 31.56
C GLY A 469 16.67 19.49 31.04
N GLU A 470 17.78 19.09 31.65
CA GLU A 470 19.12 19.59 31.32
C GLU A 470 19.71 18.91 30.09
N VAL A 471 19.34 17.65 29.81
CA VAL A 471 19.80 16.89 28.65
C VAL A 471 18.97 17.25 27.44
N ALA A 472 19.62 17.61 26.33
CA ALA A 472 18.93 17.88 25.07
C ALA A 472 18.44 16.58 24.44
N PRO A 473 17.27 16.59 23.76
CA PRO A 473 16.82 15.44 22.99
C PRO A 473 17.78 15.16 21.82
N ARG A 474 17.85 13.91 21.40
CA ARG A 474 18.52 13.53 20.16
C ARG A 474 17.53 13.68 19.00
N LEU A 475 17.89 14.50 18.02
CA LEU A 475 17.08 14.74 16.85
C LEU A 475 17.82 14.22 15.60
N ALA A 476 17.07 13.60 14.71
CA ALA A 476 17.60 13.19 13.41
C ALA A 476 16.50 13.34 12.34
N ILE A 477 16.91 13.59 11.10
CA ILE A 477 16.02 13.76 9.96
C ILE A 477 16.31 12.70 8.89
N ALA A 478 15.26 12.24 8.22
CA ALA A 478 15.32 11.45 7.00
C ALA A 478 14.26 11.92 6.00
N SER A 479 14.51 11.71 4.71
CA SER A 479 13.57 11.97 3.61
C SER A 479 13.75 10.91 2.52
N PRO A 480 12.83 10.78 1.53
CA PRO A 480 13.02 9.84 0.42
C PRO A 480 14.33 10.06 -0.35
N ASP A 481 14.80 11.30 -0.46
CA ASP A 481 16.04 11.63 -1.17
C ASP A 481 17.31 11.53 -0.29
N ALA A 482 17.14 11.49 1.04
CA ALA A 482 18.19 11.28 2.04
C ALA A 482 17.68 10.33 3.13
N PRO A 483 17.63 9.00 2.84
CA PRO A 483 16.90 8.05 3.68
C PRO A 483 17.60 7.70 5.00
N GLN A 484 18.90 8.04 5.16
CA GLN A 484 19.62 7.83 6.41
C GLN A 484 19.22 8.88 7.45
N LEU A 485 19.02 8.47 8.71
CA LEU A 485 18.82 9.41 9.81
C LEU A 485 20.08 10.27 10.04
N ALA A 486 20.04 11.50 9.56
CA ALA A 486 21.08 12.49 9.77
C ALA A 486 20.86 13.20 11.11
N ALA A 487 21.84 13.14 12.00
CA ALA A 487 21.76 13.79 13.32
C ALA A 487 21.67 15.31 13.16
N LEU A 488 20.80 15.94 13.97
CA LEU A 488 20.61 17.37 14.04
C LEU A 488 21.11 17.90 15.40
N THR A 489 21.81 19.03 15.39
CA THR A 489 22.31 19.67 16.61
C THR A 489 21.34 20.79 16.99
N PRO A 490 20.64 20.69 18.15
CA PRO A 490 19.71 21.71 18.57
C PRO A 490 20.41 22.97 19.12
N GLU A 491 19.88 24.12 18.79
CA GLU A 491 20.16 25.38 19.45
C GLU A 491 19.28 25.47 20.69
N ARG A 492 19.89 25.67 21.85
CA ARG A 492 19.18 25.75 23.15
C ARG A 492 18.74 27.16 23.46
N SER A 493 17.46 27.32 23.78
CA SER A 493 16.92 28.54 24.36
C SER A 493 16.43 28.28 25.80
N GLU A 494 15.87 29.28 26.42
CA GLU A 494 15.33 29.14 27.77
C GLU A 494 14.21 28.08 27.83
N ARG A 495 13.37 28.00 26.80
CA ARG A 495 12.17 27.16 26.76
C ARG A 495 12.24 25.99 25.77
N TYR A 496 12.97 26.14 24.70
CA TYR A 496 12.99 25.17 23.60
C TYR A 496 14.41 24.78 23.20
N ASP A 497 14.53 23.53 22.74
CA ASP A 497 15.64 23.06 21.92
C ASP A 497 15.16 23.08 20.46
N THR A 498 15.79 23.88 19.59
CA THR A 498 15.34 24.16 18.22
C THR A 498 16.36 23.68 17.21
N VAL A 499 15.91 23.02 16.14
CA VAL A 499 16.74 22.67 14.99
C VAL A 499 16.22 23.35 13.73
N THR A 500 17.15 23.81 12.88
CA THR A 500 16.85 24.20 11.50
C THR A 500 17.09 22.96 10.63
N LEU A 501 16.08 22.56 9.86
CA LEU A 501 16.16 21.39 9.01
C LEU A 501 16.96 21.69 7.73
N PRO A 502 17.73 20.73 7.19
CA PRO A 502 18.21 20.82 5.82
C PRO A 502 17.02 20.87 4.86
N ALA A 503 17.26 21.41 3.66
CA ALA A 503 16.24 21.43 2.62
C ALA A 503 15.76 20.01 2.29
N PHE A 504 14.45 19.84 2.07
CA PHE A 504 13.86 18.55 1.67
C PHE A 504 12.77 18.74 0.61
N ASP A 505 12.61 17.73 -0.26
CA ASP A 505 11.52 17.67 -1.24
C ASP A 505 10.35 16.89 -0.64
N THR A 506 9.15 17.41 -0.76
CA THR A 506 7.82 16.81 -0.52
C THR A 506 7.61 16.21 0.88
N TRP A 507 8.48 15.33 1.39
CA TRP A 507 8.28 14.61 2.66
C TRP A 507 9.56 14.48 3.47
N ALA A 508 9.46 14.77 4.77
CA ALA A 508 10.54 14.54 5.73
C ALA A 508 10.00 13.98 7.05
N LEU A 509 10.82 13.18 7.70
CA LEU A 509 10.60 12.59 9.02
C LEU A 509 11.65 13.13 9.99
N VAL A 510 11.24 13.74 11.09
CA VAL A 510 12.15 14.17 12.18
C VAL A 510 11.89 13.31 13.39
N LEU A 511 12.83 12.43 13.70
CA LEU A 511 12.79 11.57 14.89
C LEU A 511 13.37 12.29 16.08
N ILE A 512 12.63 12.34 17.18
CA ILE A 512 12.96 12.99 18.45
C ILE A 512 12.98 11.92 19.52
N ARG A 513 14.14 11.68 20.13
CA ARG A 513 14.30 10.74 21.23
C ARG A 513 14.88 11.43 22.47
N ASP A 514 14.57 10.92 23.63
CA ASP A 514 15.15 11.43 24.86
C ASP A 514 16.69 11.32 24.80
N GLY A 515 17.36 12.35 25.29
CA GLY A 515 18.81 12.32 25.43
C GLY A 515 19.19 11.21 26.43
N ALA A 516 20.21 10.41 26.10
CA ALA A 516 20.76 9.50 27.08
C ALA A 516 21.38 10.32 28.23
N ALA A 517 21.01 10.00 29.48
CA ALA A 517 21.63 10.56 30.67
C ALA A 517 23.08 10.07 30.83
#